data_9c1c8426a199a46a05b4267f3246d565
#
_entry.id   9c1c8426a199a46a05b4267f3246d565
#
_cell.length_a   1.000
_cell.length_b   1.000
_cell.length_c   1.000
_cell.angle_alpha   90.00
_cell.angle_beta   90.00
_cell.angle_gamma   90.00
#
_symmetry.space_group_name_H-M   'P 1'
#
loop_
_entity.id
_entity.type
_entity.pdbx_description
1 polymer ?
#
loop_
_entity_poly.entity_id
_entity_poly.type
_entity_poly.pdbx_seq_one_letter_code
_entity_poly.pdbx_strand_id
1 'polypeptide(L)'
;PWALSGVAAMVSQKAAALSTTYSDNIILVAEAVAGDAATVNTWITDTQANDPKLVFVGEGLLSITSILDPAKLQFTQDDFVFVENLYSSIFVLSADAKLNINSMDDLKAYVESGEQVSVAVNGATSSEAFLAAALFGSMGAGEHLKLVPYTSAAEAAQAVAKGETNFAVSHQSQILETYEQGGVSIVCAFDEKAIENGPFSGVEGVGQYGYPYFRNRCFIMARAGTDAATVANLKDLYDQILADDEVKTWLQDTMLLEVDTMSTEDVNAHVENVKGIVNEYKDIVAG
;
A
#
# COMPACT_ATOMS: atom_id res chain seq x y z
N PRO A 1 -6.27 11.37 -6.08
CA PRO A 1 -5.11 11.62 -6.98
C PRO A 1 -4.76 10.46 -7.91
N TRP A 2 -5.69 9.53 -8.15
CA TRP A 2 -5.49 8.37 -9.03
C TRP A 2 -6.52 8.32 -10.14
N ALA A 3 -6.27 7.48 -11.16
CA ALA A 3 -7.21 7.28 -12.26
C ALA A 3 -8.56 6.72 -11.77
N LEU A 4 -9.64 6.95 -12.52
CA LEU A 4 -11.00 6.48 -12.20
C LEU A 4 -11.10 4.95 -12.00
N SER A 5 -10.23 4.20 -12.64
CA SER A 5 -10.12 2.73 -12.49
C SER A 5 -9.17 2.30 -11.37
N GLY A 6 -8.56 3.23 -10.66
CA GLY A 6 -7.70 2.92 -9.53
C GLY A 6 -8.50 2.47 -8.30
N VAL A 7 -7.91 1.61 -7.49
CA VAL A 7 -8.53 1.05 -6.28
C VAL A 7 -9.11 2.15 -5.38
N ALA A 8 -8.33 3.18 -5.07
CA ALA A 8 -8.77 4.29 -4.22
C ALA A 8 -10.00 5.02 -4.78
N ALA A 9 -10.07 5.20 -6.11
CA ALA A 9 -11.23 5.82 -6.75
C ALA A 9 -12.48 4.94 -6.65
N MET A 10 -12.34 3.62 -6.86
CA MET A 10 -13.45 2.68 -6.72
C MET A 10 -14.00 2.63 -5.29
N VAL A 11 -13.11 2.58 -4.30
CA VAL A 11 -13.50 2.60 -2.87
C VAL A 11 -14.18 3.92 -2.51
N SER A 12 -13.67 5.07 -2.99
CA SER A 12 -14.31 6.37 -2.78
C SER A 12 -15.69 6.45 -3.41
N GLN A 13 -15.87 5.93 -4.62
CA GLN A 13 -17.17 5.90 -5.30
C GLN A 13 -18.18 5.02 -4.54
N LYS A 14 -17.75 3.86 -4.04
CA LYS A 14 -18.58 2.99 -3.21
C LYS A 14 -19.00 3.70 -1.92
N ALA A 15 -18.04 4.36 -1.23
CA ALA A 15 -18.35 5.15 -0.04
C ALA A 15 -19.31 6.32 -0.33
N ALA A 16 -19.10 7.04 -1.43
CA ALA A 16 -19.99 8.14 -1.83
C ALA A 16 -21.42 7.64 -2.11
N ALA A 17 -21.55 6.52 -2.81
CA ALA A 17 -22.87 5.93 -3.12
C ALA A 17 -23.66 5.52 -1.86
N LEU A 18 -22.96 5.12 -0.79
CA LEU A 18 -23.57 4.69 0.47
C LEU A 18 -23.72 5.82 1.48
N SER A 19 -23.15 7.00 1.27
CA SER A 19 -23.15 8.08 2.26
C SER A 19 -24.57 8.50 2.68
N THR A 20 -25.52 8.55 1.74
CA THR A 20 -26.93 8.88 2.02
C THR A 20 -27.71 7.77 2.72
N THR A 21 -27.16 6.56 2.80
CA THR A 21 -27.75 5.46 3.57
C THR A 21 -27.46 5.62 5.06
N TYR A 22 -26.28 6.17 5.39
CA TYR A 22 -25.76 6.27 6.75
C TYR A 22 -25.80 7.70 7.32
N SER A 23 -26.10 8.73 6.51
CA SER A 23 -26.22 10.10 6.99
C SER A 23 -27.26 10.90 6.22
N ASP A 24 -28.12 11.61 6.97
CA ASP A 24 -29.05 12.59 6.41
C ASP A 24 -28.39 13.97 6.17
N ASN A 25 -27.23 14.21 6.80
CA ASN A 25 -26.60 15.53 6.84
C ASN A 25 -25.31 15.62 6.02
N ILE A 26 -24.70 14.48 5.65
CA ILE A 26 -23.44 14.42 4.90
C ILE A 26 -23.64 13.60 3.65
N ILE A 27 -23.43 14.21 2.50
CA ILE A 27 -23.42 13.54 1.21
C ILE A 27 -22.00 13.60 0.66
N LEU A 28 -21.37 12.44 0.49
CA LEU A 28 -20.06 12.34 -0.13
C LEU A 28 -20.18 12.35 -1.65
N VAL A 29 -19.28 13.06 -2.31
CA VAL A 29 -19.12 13.06 -3.76
C VAL A 29 -17.68 12.70 -4.07
N ALA A 30 -17.48 11.59 -4.78
CA ALA A 30 -16.15 11.15 -5.18
C ALA A 30 -15.73 11.82 -6.50
N GLU A 31 -14.60 12.49 -6.48
CA GLU A 31 -13.97 13.08 -7.65
C GLU A 31 -12.59 12.45 -7.86
N ALA A 32 -12.35 11.87 -9.04
CA ALA A 32 -11.06 11.30 -9.38
C ALA A 32 -10.25 12.31 -10.20
N VAL A 33 -9.10 12.68 -9.67
CA VAL A 33 -8.16 13.61 -10.32
C VAL A 33 -6.84 12.87 -10.51
N ALA A 34 -6.32 12.85 -11.72
CA ALA A 34 -5.04 12.22 -12.03
C ALA A 34 -3.87 13.04 -11.48
N GLY A 35 -2.87 12.36 -10.97
CA GLY A 35 -1.65 12.96 -10.45
C GLY A 35 -1.55 12.85 -8.92
N ASP A 36 -0.46 12.32 -8.47
CA ASP A 36 -0.19 11.99 -7.07
C ASP A 36 0.14 13.26 -6.24
N ALA A 37 1.40 13.59 -6.05
CA ALA A 37 1.83 14.78 -5.31
C ALA A 37 1.24 16.08 -5.88
N ALA A 38 1.14 16.21 -7.20
CA ALA A 38 0.61 17.40 -7.84
C ALA A 38 -0.86 17.66 -7.46
N THR A 39 -1.69 16.62 -7.37
CA THR A 39 -3.10 16.75 -6.96
C THR A 39 -3.21 17.19 -5.50
N VAL A 40 -2.41 16.60 -4.61
CA VAL A 40 -2.40 16.98 -3.20
C VAL A 40 -1.87 18.41 -3.02
N ASN A 41 -0.82 18.81 -3.73
CA ASN A 41 -0.31 20.18 -3.74
C ASN A 41 -1.39 21.19 -4.17
N THR A 42 -2.13 20.88 -5.24
CA THR A 42 -3.24 21.74 -5.70
C THR A 42 -4.33 21.83 -4.64
N TRP A 43 -4.71 20.68 -4.06
CA TRP A 43 -5.71 20.65 -2.99
C TRP A 43 -5.28 21.49 -1.76
N ILE A 44 -4.02 21.39 -1.35
CA ILE A 44 -3.44 22.20 -0.27
C ILE A 44 -3.56 23.72 -0.56
N THR A 45 -3.30 24.12 -1.81
CA THR A 45 -3.37 25.52 -2.23
C THR A 45 -4.82 26.03 -2.27
N ASP A 46 -5.75 25.19 -2.72
CA ASP A 46 -7.12 25.55 -3.05
C ASP A 46 -8.10 25.37 -1.87
N THR A 47 -7.64 24.86 -0.72
CA THR A 47 -8.52 24.56 0.43
C THR A 47 -8.07 25.23 1.71
N GLN A 48 -9.02 25.44 2.62
CA GLN A 48 -8.84 25.98 3.95
C GLN A 48 -9.47 25.06 5.01
N ALA A 49 -9.24 25.36 6.28
CA ALA A 49 -9.92 24.69 7.38
C ALA A 49 -11.46 24.81 7.22
N ASN A 50 -12.16 23.71 7.48
CA ASN A 50 -13.63 23.56 7.34
C ASN A 50 -14.17 23.63 5.91
N ASP A 51 -13.32 23.63 4.87
CA ASP A 51 -13.81 23.42 3.51
C ASP A 51 -14.42 22.00 3.36
N PRO A 52 -15.50 21.85 2.59
CA PRO A 52 -16.16 20.55 2.41
C PRO A 52 -15.39 19.62 1.43
N LYS A 53 -14.11 19.82 1.29
CA LYS A 53 -13.23 19.04 0.39
C LYS A 53 -12.26 18.20 1.21
N LEU A 54 -12.36 16.90 1.04
CA LEU A 54 -11.39 15.94 1.56
C LEU A 54 -10.41 15.52 0.46
N VAL A 55 -9.27 14.98 0.86
CA VAL A 55 -8.30 14.44 -0.08
C VAL A 55 -7.87 13.05 0.33
N PHE A 56 -7.64 12.19 -0.65
CA PHE A 56 -6.93 10.93 -0.47
C PHE A 56 -5.43 11.18 -0.49
N VAL A 57 -4.74 10.73 0.54
CA VAL A 57 -3.29 10.78 0.63
C VAL A 57 -2.78 9.36 0.81
N GLY A 58 -2.02 8.86 -0.16
CA GLY A 58 -1.31 7.60 -0.02
C GLY A 58 -0.15 7.73 0.97
N GLU A 59 0.08 6.69 1.76
CA GLU A 59 1.17 6.68 2.76
C GLU A 59 2.53 7.04 2.16
N GLY A 60 2.81 6.58 0.93
CA GLY A 60 4.07 6.84 0.24
C GLY A 60 4.39 8.32 0.06
N LEU A 61 3.38 9.22 0.00
CA LEU A 61 3.63 10.67 -0.03
C LEU A 61 4.13 11.18 1.31
N LEU A 62 3.55 10.68 2.41
CA LEU A 62 3.88 11.10 3.77
C LEU A 62 5.17 10.47 4.29
N SER A 63 5.56 9.32 3.75
CA SER A 63 6.73 8.55 4.19
C SER A 63 7.86 8.54 3.17
N ILE A 64 7.67 7.93 2.01
CA ILE A 64 8.74 7.72 1.01
C ILE A 64 9.11 9.03 0.32
N THR A 65 8.13 9.71 -0.29
CA THR A 65 8.38 10.95 -1.05
C THR A 65 8.88 12.07 -0.14
N SER A 66 8.38 12.15 1.10
CA SER A 66 8.82 13.16 2.08
C SER A 66 10.30 13.04 2.45
N ILE A 67 10.89 11.86 2.29
CA ILE A 67 12.32 11.62 2.56
C ILE A 67 13.16 11.74 1.28
N LEU A 68 12.72 11.09 0.19
CA LEU A 68 13.54 10.98 -1.02
C LEU A 68 13.47 12.21 -1.93
N ASP A 69 12.34 12.87 -1.98
CA ASP A 69 12.10 14.02 -2.86
C ASP A 69 11.13 15.03 -2.23
N PRO A 70 11.49 15.59 -1.06
CA PRO A 70 10.62 16.52 -0.35
C PRO A 70 10.28 17.78 -1.16
N ALA A 71 11.10 18.12 -2.18
CA ALA A 71 10.86 19.26 -3.04
C ALA A 71 9.60 19.10 -3.94
N LYS A 72 9.13 17.89 -4.14
CA LYS A 72 7.86 17.61 -4.83
C LYS A 72 6.63 17.97 -4.01
N LEU A 73 6.76 18.10 -2.69
CA LEU A 73 5.64 18.30 -1.78
C LEU A 73 5.56 19.78 -1.35
N GLN A 74 4.38 20.36 -1.48
CA GLN A 74 4.05 21.70 -0.93
C GLN A 74 3.31 21.58 0.41
N PHE A 75 3.45 20.45 1.08
CA PHE A 75 2.80 20.12 2.34
C PHE A 75 3.69 19.23 3.21
N THR A 76 3.35 19.20 4.47
CA THR A 76 3.83 18.27 5.47
C THR A 76 2.65 17.51 6.08
N GLN A 77 2.91 16.55 6.94
CA GLN A 77 1.86 15.86 7.68
C GLN A 77 1.01 16.81 8.54
N ASP A 78 1.60 17.89 9.03
CA ASP A 78 0.93 18.88 9.88
C ASP A 78 -0.14 19.73 9.13
N ASP A 79 -0.16 19.68 7.79
CA ASP A 79 -1.16 20.38 6.99
C ASP A 79 -2.50 19.64 6.91
N PHE A 80 -2.59 18.45 7.51
CA PHE A 80 -3.75 17.58 7.47
C PHE A 80 -4.30 17.26 8.85
N VAL A 81 -5.59 16.95 8.87
CA VAL A 81 -6.24 16.21 9.96
C VAL A 81 -6.73 14.89 9.40
N PHE A 82 -6.34 13.80 10.03
CA PHE A 82 -6.78 12.47 9.65
C PHE A 82 -8.27 12.27 9.90
N VAL A 83 -8.98 11.72 8.94
CA VAL A 83 -10.38 11.35 9.04
C VAL A 83 -10.52 9.84 9.16
N GLU A 84 -10.09 9.06 8.15
CA GLU A 84 -10.14 7.60 8.21
C GLU A 84 -9.17 6.95 7.19
N ASN A 85 -8.78 5.72 7.48
CA ASN A 85 -8.13 4.83 6.54
C ASN A 85 -9.19 3.92 5.88
N LEU A 86 -9.40 4.06 4.57
CA LEU A 86 -10.47 3.31 3.91
C LEU A 86 -10.14 1.83 3.69
N TYR A 87 -8.87 1.49 3.59
CA TYR A 87 -8.40 0.12 3.42
C TYR A 87 -6.90 0.02 3.64
N SER A 88 -6.45 -1.17 3.91
CA SER A 88 -5.05 -1.54 3.75
C SER A 88 -4.88 -2.64 2.71
N SER A 89 -3.73 -2.67 2.05
CA SER A 89 -3.36 -3.71 1.11
C SER A 89 -2.08 -4.39 1.56
N ILE A 90 -2.12 -5.71 1.59
CA ILE A 90 -0.97 -6.55 1.92
C ILE A 90 -0.22 -6.84 0.62
N PHE A 91 1.06 -6.51 0.59
CA PHE A 91 1.95 -6.94 -0.47
C PHE A 91 2.38 -8.38 -0.26
N VAL A 92 2.66 -9.09 -1.34
CA VAL A 92 3.24 -10.43 -1.31
C VAL A 92 4.53 -10.48 -2.11
N LEU A 93 5.45 -11.32 -1.68
CA LEU A 93 6.60 -11.73 -2.48
C LEU A 93 6.21 -12.96 -3.29
N SER A 94 6.32 -12.86 -4.59
CA SER A 94 6.18 -14.00 -5.51
C SER A 94 7.53 -14.39 -6.10
N ALA A 95 7.71 -15.67 -6.42
CA ALA A 95 8.88 -16.22 -7.09
C ALA A 95 8.52 -16.85 -8.44
N ASP A 96 9.43 -16.86 -9.41
CA ASP A 96 9.28 -17.67 -10.63
C ASP A 96 9.03 -19.13 -10.21
N ALA A 97 7.93 -19.73 -10.68
CA ALA A 97 7.52 -21.08 -10.32
C ALA A 97 8.62 -22.14 -10.57
N LYS A 98 9.52 -21.90 -11.52
CA LYS A 98 10.64 -22.80 -11.84
C LYS A 98 11.69 -22.88 -10.76
N LEU A 99 11.75 -21.87 -9.86
CA LEU A 99 12.70 -21.86 -8.74
C LEU A 99 12.27 -22.78 -7.60
N ASN A 100 10.99 -23.21 -7.56
CA ASN A 100 10.39 -24.02 -6.49
C ASN A 100 10.57 -23.41 -5.09
N ILE A 101 10.52 -22.09 -4.99
CA ILE A 101 10.56 -21.35 -3.72
C ILE A 101 9.12 -21.07 -3.32
N ASN A 102 8.61 -21.75 -2.27
CA ASN A 102 7.20 -21.72 -1.87
C ASN A 102 7.01 -21.32 -0.40
N SER A 103 8.08 -21.06 0.31
CA SER A 103 8.09 -20.76 1.74
C SER A 103 9.22 -19.82 2.13
N MET A 104 9.14 -19.28 3.34
CA MET A 104 10.25 -18.49 3.91
C MET A 104 11.52 -19.31 4.11
N ASP A 105 11.41 -20.62 4.39
CA ASP A 105 12.58 -21.47 4.54
C ASP A 105 13.27 -21.75 3.19
N ASP A 106 12.50 -21.94 2.11
CA ASP A 106 13.07 -22.04 0.75
C ASP A 106 13.76 -20.72 0.36
N LEU A 107 13.15 -19.56 0.70
CA LEU A 107 13.73 -18.25 0.43
C LEU A 107 15.05 -18.05 1.16
N LYS A 108 15.12 -18.42 2.44
CA LYS A 108 16.37 -18.37 3.21
C LYS A 108 17.46 -19.22 2.58
N ALA A 109 17.12 -20.47 2.21
CA ALA A 109 18.07 -21.36 1.55
C ALA A 109 18.55 -20.79 0.21
N TYR A 110 17.68 -20.15 -0.56
CA TYR A 110 18.04 -19.48 -1.81
C TYR A 110 19.00 -18.32 -1.56
N VAL A 111 18.71 -17.45 -0.58
CA VAL A 111 19.60 -16.34 -0.23
C VAL A 111 20.96 -16.84 0.27
N GLU A 112 20.99 -17.86 1.13
CA GLU A 112 22.21 -18.45 1.67
C GLU A 112 23.07 -19.13 0.58
N SER A 113 22.49 -19.52 -0.56
CA SER A 113 23.25 -20.06 -1.68
C SER A 113 24.16 -19.03 -2.37
N GLY A 114 23.95 -17.74 -2.12
CA GLY A 114 24.69 -16.64 -2.72
C GLY A 114 24.28 -16.32 -4.17
N GLU A 115 23.17 -16.89 -4.64
CA GLU A 115 22.62 -16.57 -5.96
C GLU A 115 22.15 -15.12 -6.03
N GLN A 116 22.23 -14.52 -7.21
CA GLN A 116 21.74 -13.16 -7.41
C GLN A 116 20.22 -13.08 -7.21
N VAL A 117 19.79 -12.11 -6.42
CA VAL A 117 18.38 -11.81 -6.18
C VAL A 117 17.95 -10.68 -7.10
N SER A 118 17.09 -10.97 -8.08
CA SER A 118 16.45 -9.95 -8.91
C SER A 118 14.95 -9.85 -8.58
N VAL A 119 14.48 -8.62 -8.27
CA VAL A 119 13.09 -8.38 -7.85
C VAL A 119 12.44 -7.35 -8.75
N ALA A 120 11.36 -7.73 -9.42
CA ALA A 120 10.52 -6.82 -10.18
C ALA A 120 9.69 -5.95 -9.21
N VAL A 121 9.67 -4.64 -9.44
CA VAL A 121 8.95 -3.66 -8.62
C VAL A 121 8.24 -2.63 -9.50
N ASN A 122 7.15 -2.05 -9.01
CA ASN A 122 6.40 -1.02 -9.72
C ASN A 122 7.00 0.37 -9.45
N GLY A 123 8.11 0.68 -10.14
CA GLY A 123 8.87 1.93 -9.96
C GLY A 123 10.05 1.80 -9.02
N ALA A 124 11.09 2.56 -9.30
CA ALA A 124 12.38 2.46 -8.61
C ALA A 124 12.34 2.86 -7.12
N THR A 125 11.41 3.75 -6.73
CA THR A 125 11.28 4.26 -5.35
C THR A 125 9.89 4.00 -4.78
N SER A 126 9.29 2.89 -5.17
CA SER A 126 7.95 2.46 -4.73
C SER A 126 7.97 1.76 -3.37
N SER A 127 6.81 1.56 -2.77
CA SER A 127 6.65 0.74 -1.56
C SER A 127 7.19 -0.67 -1.79
N GLU A 128 6.97 -1.25 -2.97
CA GLU A 128 7.47 -2.57 -3.37
C GLU A 128 9.01 -2.63 -3.35
N ALA A 129 9.67 -1.56 -3.82
CA ALA A 129 11.13 -1.49 -3.82
C ALA A 129 11.69 -1.46 -2.38
N PHE A 130 11.06 -0.70 -1.49
CA PHE A 130 11.46 -0.63 -0.09
C PHE A 130 11.19 -1.91 0.68
N LEU A 131 10.06 -2.58 0.43
CA LEU A 131 9.76 -3.87 1.04
C LEU A 131 10.75 -4.95 0.59
N ALA A 132 11.09 -4.98 -0.70
CA ALA A 132 12.11 -5.89 -1.22
C ALA A 132 13.48 -5.59 -0.59
N ALA A 133 13.90 -4.33 -0.56
CA ALA A 133 15.19 -3.91 0.02
C ALA A 133 15.26 -4.23 1.52
N ALA A 134 14.17 -4.01 2.26
CA ALA A 134 14.09 -4.31 3.68
C ALA A 134 14.18 -5.82 3.95
N LEU A 135 13.44 -6.65 3.23
CA LEU A 135 13.46 -8.10 3.41
C LEU A 135 14.85 -8.67 3.05
N PHE A 136 15.32 -8.45 1.82
CA PHE A 136 16.58 -9.03 1.36
C PHE A 136 17.80 -8.39 2.02
N GLY A 137 17.73 -7.10 2.37
CA GLY A 137 18.76 -6.42 3.16
C GLY A 137 18.88 -7.02 4.56
N SER A 138 17.76 -7.25 5.26
CA SER A 138 17.74 -7.90 6.57
C SER A 138 18.21 -9.37 6.53
N MET A 139 18.05 -10.05 5.38
CA MET A 139 18.57 -11.39 5.16
C MET A 139 20.06 -11.41 4.77
N GLY A 140 20.72 -10.25 4.68
CA GLY A 140 22.13 -10.14 4.31
C GLY A 140 22.39 -10.21 2.80
N ALA A 141 21.36 -10.16 1.96
CA ALA A 141 21.48 -10.24 0.51
C ALA A 141 21.52 -8.86 -0.18
N GLY A 142 21.67 -7.76 0.57
CA GLY A 142 21.62 -6.40 0.00
C GLY A 142 22.59 -6.14 -1.13
N GLU A 143 23.83 -6.68 -1.05
CA GLU A 143 24.85 -6.56 -2.11
C GLU A 143 24.56 -7.41 -3.36
N HIS A 144 23.70 -8.42 -3.24
CA HIS A 144 23.28 -9.30 -4.32
C HIS A 144 21.88 -8.97 -4.85
N LEU A 145 21.22 -7.97 -4.26
CA LEU A 145 19.90 -7.53 -4.64
C LEU A 145 19.96 -6.61 -5.86
N LYS A 146 19.19 -6.94 -6.87
CA LYS A 146 18.91 -6.10 -8.03
C LYS A 146 17.42 -5.79 -8.13
N LEU A 147 17.05 -4.56 -7.85
CA LEU A 147 15.69 -4.07 -8.11
C LEU A 147 15.55 -3.76 -9.60
N VAL A 148 14.48 -4.26 -10.21
CA VAL A 148 14.17 -4.06 -11.62
C VAL A 148 12.84 -3.31 -11.71
N PRO A 149 12.87 -1.98 -11.94
CA PRO A 149 11.64 -1.19 -11.99
C PRO A 149 10.91 -1.37 -13.32
N TYR A 150 9.60 -1.61 -13.24
CA TYR A 150 8.65 -1.64 -14.34
C TYR A 150 7.71 -0.44 -14.26
N THR A 151 6.98 -0.16 -15.34
CA THR A 151 6.08 1.00 -15.42
C THR A 151 4.72 0.72 -14.80
N SER A 152 4.41 -0.56 -14.55
CA SER A 152 3.19 -1.00 -13.87
C SER A 152 3.43 -2.27 -13.08
N ALA A 153 2.59 -2.49 -12.07
CA ALA A 153 2.63 -3.71 -11.28
C ALA A 153 2.26 -4.96 -12.10
N ALA A 154 1.40 -4.82 -13.11
CA ALA A 154 1.07 -5.91 -14.03
C ALA A 154 2.29 -6.36 -14.86
N GLU A 155 3.10 -5.40 -15.33
CA GLU A 155 4.36 -5.72 -16.01
C GLU A 155 5.35 -6.41 -15.08
N ALA A 156 5.49 -5.94 -13.84
CA ALA A 156 6.35 -6.57 -12.83
C ALA A 156 5.91 -8.03 -12.54
N ALA A 157 4.60 -8.28 -12.38
CA ALA A 157 4.05 -9.61 -12.19
C ALA A 157 4.33 -10.54 -13.39
N GLN A 158 4.20 -10.02 -14.62
CA GLN A 158 4.50 -10.79 -15.81
C GLN A 158 6.00 -11.08 -15.99
N ALA A 159 6.88 -10.17 -15.57
CA ALA A 159 8.33 -10.35 -15.67
C ALA A 159 8.80 -11.56 -14.85
N VAL A 160 8.31 -11.71 -13.62
CA VAL A 160 8.65 -12.88 -12.79
C VAL A 160 8.11 -14.18 -13.41
N ALA A 161 6.88 -14.19 -13.93
CA ALA A 161 6.32 -15.38 -14.57
C ALA A 161 7.07 -15.81 -15.84
N LYS A 162 7.69 -14.87 -16.54
CA LYS A 162 8.54 -15.15 -17.71
C LYS A 162 9.98 -15.54 -17.34
N GLY A 163 10.37 -15.40 -16.07
CA GLY A 163 11.72 -15.64 -15.61
C GLY A 163 12.70 -14.51 -15.95
N GLU A 164 12.20 -13.29 -16.22
CA GLU A 164 13.04 -12.09 -16.42
C GLU A 164 13.62 -11.61 -15.10
N THR A 165 12.92 -11.88 -13.99
CA THR A 165 13.38 -11.69 -12.61
C THR A 165 13.08 -12.93 -11.78
N ASN A 166 13.81 -13.13 -10.67
CA ASN A 166 13.59 -14.25 -9.75
C ASN A 166 12.30 -14.06 -8.94
N PHE A 167 12.04 -12.82 -8.52
CA PHE A 167 10.97 -12.44 -7.62
C PHE A 167 10.22 -11.21 -8.12
N ALA A 168 9.02 -11.00 -7.58
CA ALA A 168 8.32 -9.71 -7.65
C ALA A 168 7.65 -9.39 -6.31
N VAL A 169 7.58 -8.11 -5.95
CA VAL A 169 6.70 -7.62 -4.90
C VAL A 169 5.48 -6.98 -5.54
N SER A 170 4.29 -7.41 -5.15
CA SER A 170 3.03 -6.96 -5.76
C SER A 170 1.89 -6.98 -4.74
N HIS A 171 0.84 -6.20 -4.98
CA HIS A 171 -0.44 -6.39 -4.29
C HIS A 171 -1.06 -7.74 -4.68
N GLN A 172 -1.82 -8.33 -3.76
CA GLN A 172 -2.48 -9.62 -3.98
C GLN A 172 -3.30 -9.67 -5.27
N SER A 173 -4.12 -8.64 -5.52
CA SER A 173 -4.97 -8.57 -6.71
C SER A 173 -4.20 -8.50 -8.03
N GLN A 174 -2.97 -8.02 -8.02
CA GLN A 174 -2.15 -7.84 -9.22
C GLN A 174 -1.39 -9.09 -9.63
N ILE A 175 -1.10 -9.97 -8.67
CA ILE A 175 -0.38 -11.22 -8.92
C ILE A 175 -1.32 -12.44 -9.05
N LEU A 176 -2.59 -12.31 -8.67
CA LEU A 176 -3.55 -13.40 -8.59
C LEU A 176 -3.69 -14.17 -9.90
N GLU A 177 -3.93 -13.48 -11.01
CA GLU A 177 -4.08 -14.14 -12.33
C GLU A 177 -2.83 -14.94 -12.71
N THR A 178 -1.65 -14.37 -12.48
CA THR A 178 -0.36 -15.01 -12.79
C THR A 178 -0.12 -16.24 -11.91
N TYR A 179 -0.54 -16.17 -10.65
CA TYR A 179 -0.50 -17.30 -9.71
C TYR A 179 -1.46 -18.41 -10.12
N GLU A 180 -2.72 -18.09 -10.46
CA GLU A 180 -3.71 -19.07 -10.92
C GLU A 180 -3.30 -19.77 -12.21
N GLN A 181 -2.54 -19.09 -13.07
CA GLN A 181 -1.94 -19.68 -14.28
C GLN A 181 -0.71 -20.54 -14.00
N GLY A 182 -0.24 -20.60 -12.74
CA GLY A 182 0.93 -21.38 -12.34
C GLY A 182 2.26 -20.79 -12.78
N GLY A 183 2.30 -19.50 -13.13
CA GLY A 183 3.51 -18.80 -13.53
C GLY A 183 4.41 -18.40 -12.37
N VAL A 184 3.84 -18.29 -11.18
CA VAL A 184 4.55 -17.91 -9.94
C VAL A 184 4.10 -18.75 -8.76
N SER A 185 4.94 -18.84 -7.73
CA SER A 185 4.57 -19.23 -6.37
C SER A 185 4.51 -17.99 -5.47
N ILE A 186 3.70 -18.04 -4.42
CA ILE A 186 3.68 -17.00 -3.39
C ILE A 186 4.51 -17.47 -2.22
N VAL A 187 5.51 -16.68 -1.85
CA VAL A 187 6.54 -17.06 -0.87
C VAL A 187 6.18 -16.57 0.53
N CYS A 188 5.82 -15.29 0.64
CA CYS A 188 5.46 -14.66 1.91
C CYS A 188 4.62 -13.41 1.70
N ALA A 189 3.99 -12.96 2.78
CA ALA A 189 3.27 -11.70 2.87
C ALA A 189 4.08 -10.65 3.63
N PHE A 190 4.04 -9.40 3.20
CA PHE A 190 4.60 -8.27 3.96
C PHE A 190 3.60 -7.82 5.03
N ASP A 191 3.45 -8.66 6.04
CA ASP A 191 2.55 -8.47 7.16
C ASP A 191 3.14 -9.09 8.45
N GLU A 192 2.54 -8.77 9.60
CA GLU A 192 2.90 -9.34 10.89
C GLU A 192 2.56 -10.82 10.95
N LYS A 193 1.41 -11.21 10.39
CA LYS A 193 0.83 -12.55 10.47
C LYS A 193 0.60 -13.14 9.08
N ALA A 194 0.25 -14.41 9.06
CA ALA A 194 -0.23 -15.07 7.85
C ALA A 194 -1.51 -14.40 7.34
N ILE A 195 -1.69 -14.37 6.02
CA ILE A 195 -2.93 -13.92 5.40
C ILE A 195 -4.07 -14.83 5.87
N GLU A 196 -5.13 -14.23 6.42
CA GLU A 196 -6.24 -15.00 7.00
C GLU A 196 -7.27 -15.44 5.95
N ASN A 197 -7.51 -14.60 4.93
CA ASN A 197 -8.61 -14.77 3.99
C ASN A 197 -8.14 -14.68 2.54
N GLY A 198 -9.03 -15.10 1.62
CA GLY A 198 -8.82 -14.97 0.18
C GLY A 198 -7.88 -16.04 -0.43
N PRO A 199 -7.47 -15.82 -1.70
CA PRO A 199 -6.72 -16.82 -2.48
C PRO A 199 -5.36 -17.19 -1.90
N PHE A 200 -4.78 -16.31 -1.09
CA PHE A 200 -3.46 -16.50 -0.46
C PHE A 200 -3.56 -16.80 1.04
N SER A 201 -4.72 -17.25 1.51
CA SER A 201 -4.89 -17.65 2.91
C SER A 201 -3.84 -18.69 3.33
N GLY A 202 -3.21 -18.47 4.48
CA GLY A 202 -2.15 -19.31 5.02
C GLY A 202 -0.73 -18.92 4.58
N VAL A 203 -0.56 -17.98 3.64
CA VAL A 203 0.77 -17.45 3.30
C VAL A 203 1.33 -16.68 4.50
N GLU A 204 2.51 -17.09 4.95
CA GLU A 204 3.13 -16.57 6.17
C GLU A 204 3.56 -15.11 6.05
N GLY A 205 3.38 -14.34 7.13
CA GLY A 205 3.86 -12.97 7.23
C GLY A 205 5.35 -12.89 7.60
N VAL A 206 6.11 -12.01 6.95
CA VAL A 206 7.53 -11.81 7.24
C VAL A 206 7.78 -11.32 8.66
N GLY A 207 6.82 -10.64 9.29
CA GLY A 207 6.89 -10.18 10.67
C GLY A 207 7.02 -11.32 11.68
N GLN A 208 6.48 -12.52 11.39
CA GLN A 208 6.65 -13.71 12.22
C GLN A 208 8.13 -14.15 12.34
N TYR A 209 8.95 -13.75 11.40
CA TYR A 209 10.39 -14.01 11.34
C TYR A 209 11.23 -12.82 11.80
N GLY A 210 10.59 -11.73 12.24
CA GLY A 210 11.25 -10.50 12.68
C GLY A 210 11.76 -9.60 11.54
N TYR A 211 11.32 -9.83 10.30
CA TYR A 211 11.67 -8.97 9.18
C TYR A 211 10.78 -7.74 9.10
N PRO A 212 11.30 -6.59 8.60
CA PRO A 212 10.53 -5.37 8.42
C PRO A 212 9.39 -5.54 7.41
N TYR A 213 8.27 -4.89 7.68
CA TYR A 213 7.11 -4.86 6.79
C TYR A 213 6.29 -3.60 7.01
N PHE A 214 5.45 -3.28 6.05
CA PHE A 214 4.34 -2.36 6.18
C PHE A 214 3.25 -2.68 5.16
N ARG A 215 2.00 -2.35 5.50
CA ARG A 215 0.86 -2.41 4.59
C ARG A 215 0.75 -1.10 3.83
N ASN A 216 0.32 -1.14 2.58
CA ASN A 216 -0.05 0.07 1.85
C ASN A 216 -1.40 0.59 2.34
N ARG A 217 -1.45 1.86 2.69
CA ARG A 217 -2.64 2.55 3.21
C ARG A 217 -2.97 3.80 2.42
N CYS A 218 -4.28 4.12 2.39
CA CYS A 218 -4.77 5.33 1.74
C CYS A 218 -5.68 6.08 2.71
N PHE A 219 -5.22 7.23 3.12
CA PHE A 219 -5.87 8.04 4.15
C PHE A 219 -6.81 9.08 3.56
N ILE A 220 -8.00 9.20 4.15
CA ILE A 220 -8.87 10.35 3.96
C ILE A 220 -8.41 11.45 4.92
N MET A 221 -8.10 12.60 4.37
CA MET A 221 -7.59 13.75 5.12
C MET A 221 -8.46 14.99 4.88
N ALA A 222 -8.65 15.77 5.95
CA ALA A 222 -9.18 17.12 5.92
C ALA A 222 -8.03 18.14 6.10
N ARG A 223 -8.30 19.44 5.84
CA ARG A 223 -7.32 20.50 6.11
C ARG A 223 -7.04 20.65 7.61
N ALA A 224 -5.80 20.92 7.96
CA ALA A 224 -5.44 21.29 9.33
C ALA A 224 -6.27 22.49 9.80
N GLY A 225 -6.73 22.42 11.06
CA GLY A 225 -7.62 23.43 11.64
C GLY A 225 -9.11 23.19 11.37
N THR A 226 -9.50 22.14 10.65
CA THR A 226 -10.90 21.69 10.57
C THR A 226 -11.39 21.35 11.99
N ASP A 227 -12.61 21.79 12.33
CA ASP A 227 -13.13 21.59 13.67
C ASP A 227 -13.33 20.12 14.02
N ALA A 228 -13.09 19.79 15.29
CA ALA A 228 -13.11 18.41 15.77
C ALA A 228 -14.47 17.73 15.62
N ALA A 229 -15.58 18.48 15.66
CA ALA A 229 -16.92 17.90 15.51
C ALA A 229 -17.16 17.49 14.04
N THR A 230 -16.72 18.30 13.10
CA THR A 230 -16.79 17.97 11.66
C THR A 230 -15.95 16.72 11.36
N VAL A 231 -14.71 16.64 11.87
CA VAL A 231 -13.85 15.46 11.69
C VAL A 231 -14.50 14.21 12.31
N ALA A 232 -15.05 14.32 13.52
CA ALA A 232 -15.71 13.20 14.19
C ALA A 232 -16.95 12.70 13.40
N ASN A 233 -17.79 13.61 12.90
CA ASN A 233 -18.95 13.25 12.10
C ASN A 233 -18.56 12.57 10.77
N LEU A 234 -17.49 13.02 10.14
CA LEU A 234 -16.95 12.38 8.94
C LEU A 234 -16.42 10.98 9.25
N LYS A 235 -15.64 10.87 10.33
CA LYS A 235 -15.13 9.56 10.77
C LYS A 235 -16.27 8.59 11.07
N ASP A 236 -17.27 8.99 11.84
CA ASP A 236 -18.44 8.17 12.16
C ASP A 236 -19.17 7.68 10.89
N LEU A 237 -19.26 8.53 9.87
CA LEU A 237 -19.85 8.15 8.59
C LEU A 237 -19.03 7.08 7.88
N TYR A 238 -17.71 7.27 7.79
CA TYR A 238 -16.82 6.28 7.16
C TYR A 238 -16.80 4.97 7.96
N ASP A 239 -16.77 5.02 9.27
CA ASP A 239 -16.83 3.83 10.14
C ASP A 239 -18.09 3.00 9.88
N GLN A 240 -19.27 3.67 9.73
CA GLN A 240 -20.52 2.99 9.41
C GLN A 240 -20.49 2.37 8.02
N ILE A 241 -19.98 3.08 7.02
CA ILE A 241 -19.83 2.56 5.64
C ILE A 241 -18.90 1.35 5.62
N LEU A 242 -17.75 1.41 6.31
CA LEU A 242 -16.77 0.33 6.37
C LEU A 242 -17.25 -0.85 7.23
N ALA A 243 -18.19 -0.63 8.15
CA ALA A 243 -18.81 -1.67 8.93
C ALA A 243 -19.92 -2.44 8.17
N ASP A 244 -20.37 -1.93 7.03
CA ASP A 244 -21.37 -2.59 6.19
C ASP A 244 -20.84 -3.93 5.64
N ASP A 245 -21.62 -4.99 5.78
CA ASP A 245 -21.20 -6.35 5.42
C ASP A 245 -20.97 -6.50 3.89
N GLU A 246 -21.75 -5.79 3.06
CA GLU A 246 -21.56 -5.80 1.60
C GLU A 246 -20.24 -5.09 1.23
N VAL A 247 -19.90 -4.00 1.91
CA VAL A 247 -18.64 -3.27 1.70
C VAL A 247 -17.46 -4.13 2.12
N LYS A 248 -17.51 -4.76 3.29
CA LYS A 248 -16.46 -5.66 3.77
C LYS A 248 -16.23 -6.82 2.81
N THR A 249 -17.32 -7.52 2.44
CA THR A 249 -17.23 -8.64 1.50
C THR A 249 -16.65 -8.19 0.15
N TRP A 250 -17.10 -7.05 -0.36
CA TRP A 250 -16.57 -6.51 -1.62
C TRP A 250 -15.08 -6.15 -1.52
N LEU A 251 -14.65 -5.50 -0.42
CA LEU A 251 -13.24 -5.17 -0.21
C LEU A 251 -12.39 -6.44 -0.12
N GLN A 252 -12.81 -7.43 0.68
CA GLN A 252 -12.03 -8.62 0.94
C GLN A 252 -12.04 -9.60 -0.24
N ASP A 253 -13.21 -9.91 -0.80
CA ASP A 253 -13.33 -11.00 -1.78
C ASP A 253 -13.10 -10.54 -3.22
N THR A 254 -13.44 -9.25 -3.52
CA THR A 254 -13.30 -8.72 -4.89
C THR A 254 -12.04 -7.91 -5.06
N MET A 255 -11.72 -7.07 -4.07
CA MET A 255 -10.59 -6.14 -4.17
C MET A 255 -9.31 -6.70 -3.53
N LEU A 256 -9.40 -7.77 -2.73
CA LEU A 256 -8.33 -8.36 -1.92
C LEU A 256 -7.66 -7.31 -1.02
N LEU A 257 -8.49 -6.54 -0.35
CA LEU A 257 -8.13 -5.46 0.58
C LEU A 257 -8.67 -5.77 1.97
N GLU A 258 -8.00 -5.25 2.98
CA GLU A 258 -8.44 -5.36 4.37
C GLU A 258 -9.14 -4.07 4.81
N VAL A 259 -10.24 -4.21 5.54
CA VAL A 259 -10.80 -3.10 6.32
C VAL A 259 -9.90 -2.90 7.53
N ASP A 260 -9.33 -1.71 7.65
CA ASP A 260 -8.30 -1.42 8.66
C ASP A 260 -8.50 0.03 9.15
N THR A 261 -9.55 0.21 9.97
CA THR A 261 -9.84 1.52 10.57
C THR A 261 -8.77 1.87 11.59
N MET A 262 -8.35 3.14 11.62
CA MET A 262 -7.22 3.60 12.41
C MET A 262 -7.57 4.81 13.27
N SER A 263 -6.84 4.96 14.36
CA SER A 263 -6.76 6.22 15.09
C SER A 263 -5.69 7.14 14.48
N THR A 264 -5.73 8.43 14.80
CA THR A 264 -4.67 9.38 14.40
C THR A 264 -3.30 8.94 14.95
N GLU A 265 -3.25 8.37 16.15
CA GLU A 265 -2.02 7.87 16.76
C GLU A 265 -1.45 6.68 15.95
N ASP A 266 -2.30 5.74 15.54
CA ASP A 266 -1.89 4.59 14.72
C ASP A 266 -1.37 5.02 13.34
N VAL A 267 -2.02 6.01 12.71
CA VAL A 267 -1.55 6.59 11.43
C VAL A 267 -0.17 7.21 11.58
N ASN A 268 0.04 8.00 12.65
CA ASN A 268 1.33 8.63 12.92
C ASN A 268 2.41 7.56 13.16
N ALA A 269 2.11 6.56 13.97
CA ALA A 269 3.03 5.46 14.24
C ALA A 269 3.37 4.68 12.96
N HIS A 270 2.37 4.43 12.11
CA HIS A 270 2.56 3.76 10.82
C HIS A 270 3.47 4.58 9.88
N VAL A 271 3.20 5.86 9.70
CA VAL A 271 4.01 6.73 8.83
C VAL A 271 5.46 6.80 9.33
N GLU A 272 5.68 6.91 10.64
CA GLU A 272 7.03 6.92 11.22
C GLU A 272 7.73 5.55 11.08
N ASN A 273 7.01 4.43 11.19
CA ASN A 273 7.57 3.10 10.91
C ASN A 273 8.06 3.00 9.45
N VAL A 274 7.24 3.42 8.49
CA VAL A 274 7.62 3.40 7.07
C VAL A 274 8.80 4.32 6.81
N LYS A 275 8.82 5.53 7.38
CA LYS A 275 9.99 6.44 7.32
C LYS A 275 11.26 5.80 7.89
N GLY A 276 11.14 5.03 8.97
CA GLY A 276 12.25 4.26 9.54
C GLY A 276 12.83 3.28 8.52
N ILE A 277 11.98 2.48 7.89
CA ILE A 277 12.37 1.52 6.84
C ILE A 277 13.01 2.25 5.65
N VAL A 278 12.41 3.35 5.18
CA VAL A 278 12.95 4.14 4.07
C VAL A 278 14.36 4.66 4.40
N ASN A 279 14.55 5.23 5.58
CA ASN A 279 15.86 5.75 5.98
C ASN A 279 16.92 4.66 6.09
N GLU A 280 16.56 3.47 6.54
CA GLU A 280 17.47 2.35 6.72
C GLU A 280 17.89 1.73 5.38
N TYR A 281 16.96 1.61 4.42
CA TYR A 281 17.18 0.85 3.17
C TYR A 281 17.29 1.71 1.90
N LYS A 282 17.23 3.05 2.01
CA LYS A 282 17.29 3.95 0.83
C LYS A 282 18.56 3.78 -0.02
N ASP A 283 19.68 3.47 0.59
CA ASP A 283 20.95 3.29 -0.14
C ASP A 283 20.92 1.99 -0.98
N ILE A 284 20.26 0.94 -0.49
CA ILE A 284 20.01 -0.29 -1.27
C ILE A 284 19.07 -0.02 -2.44
N VAL A 285 18.03 0.82 -2.21
CA VAL A 285 17.07 1.18 -3.26
C VAL A 285 17.71 2.07 -4.32
N ALA A 286 18.66 2.91 -3.94
CA ALA A 286 19.37 3.80 -4.86
C ALA A 286 20.38 3.07 -5.77
N GLY A 287 20.88 1.89 -5.39
CA GLY A 287 21.81 1.03 -6.14
C GLY A 287 23.26 1.42 -5.95
#